data_3bc9252d67684be1dfd9113b2fad8409
#
_entry.id   3bc9252d67684be1dfd9113b2fad8409
#
_cell.length_a   1.000
_cell.length_b   1.000
_cell.length_c   1.000
_cell.angle_alpha   90.00
_cell.angle_beta   90.00
_cell.angle_gamma   90.00
#
_symmetry.space_group_name_H-M   'P 1'
#
loop_
_entity.id
_entity.type
_entity.pdbx_description
1 polymer ?
#
loop_
_entity_poly.entity_id
_entity_poly.type
_entity_poly.pdbx_seq_one_letter_code
_entity_poly.pdbx_strand_id
1 'polypeptide(L)'
;DSGKSTLMNRLLGQKISITSKRPQTTRHRILGIKTLGTAQFVYVDTPGLHSYEGRAMNRHMNREAARTLQEVDVVVFMVEGLRWTGDDDLVLKELASVHCPVVLAVNKVDLINDKESLLPGLQELSGKGEFAQIIPLSAVNGQNVAELESVIESLLPESAPFFPEDQITDRSERFLVAERVREKLFRKLGKELPYGITVEIEHFRREGSIIHIHALIWVERQSQKSIVIGKQGRVLKEVGREARAEIEPLLDSRVNLKLWVKVKEGWADDERALRSLGYMGDD
;
A
#
# COMPACT_ATOMS: atom_id res chain seq x y z
N ASP A 1 -6.56 2.29 -9.77
CA ASP A 1 -6.28 2.02 -8.34
C ASP A 1 -7.55 1.54 -7.65
N SER A 2 -7.61 0.26 -7.30
CA SER A 2 -8.78 -0.37 -6.67
C SER A 2 -9.02 0.05 -5.21
N GLY A 3 -8.03 0.68 -4.54
CA GLY A 3 -8.16 1.19 -3.17
C GLY A 3 -7.74 0.22 -2.06
N LYS A 4 -6.87 -0.77 -2.33
CA LYS A 4 -6.40 -1.77 -1.36
C LYS A 4 -5.85 -1.17 -0.07
N SER A 5 -4.87 -0.28 -0.18
CA SER A 5 -4.25 0.37 0.99
C SER A 5 -5.25 1.26 1.75
N THR A 6 -6.21 1.88 1.06
CA THR A 6 -7.29 2.64 1.69
C THR A 6 -8.19 1.73 2.52
N LEU A 7 -8.56 0.57 1.99
CA LEU A 7 -9.36 -0.42 2.71
C LEU A 7 -8.62 -0.95 3.94
N MET A 8 -7.34 -1.34 3.79
CA MET A 8 -6.54 -1.81 4.92
C MET A 8 -6.47 -0.76 6.03
N ASN A 9 -6.15 0.49 5.71
CA ASN A 9 -6.12 1.57 6.71
C ASN A 9 -7.48 1.77 7.39
N ARG A 10 -8.59 1.61 6.66
CA ARG A 10 -9.95 1.69 7.20
C ARG A 10 -10.23 0.55 8.17
N LEU A 11 -9.90 -0.69 7.82
CA LEU A 11 -10.06 -1.87 8.66
C LEU A 11 -9.23 -1.77 9.95
N LEU A 12 -8.00 -1.24 9.86
CA LEU A 12 -7.13 -1.02 11.00
C LEU A 12 -7.55 0.16 11.89
N GLY A 13 -8.38 1.09 11.37
CA GLY A 13 -8.71 2.33 12.07
C GLY A 13 -7.57 3.35 12.14
N GLN A 14 -6.47 3.11 11.42
CA GLN A 14 -5.30 3.98 11.39
C GLN A 14 -4.51 3.84 10.09
N LYS A 15 -3.74 4.87 9.76
CA LYS A 15 -2.97 4.91 8.52
C LYS A 15 -1.60 4.23 8.69
N ILE A 16 -1.47 3.01 8.20
CA ILE A 16 -0.21 2.27 8.10
C ILE A 16 0.35 2.37 6.68
N SER A 17 -0.43 1.98 5.67
CA SER A 17 -0.04 2.06 4.27
C SER A 17 -0.30 3.45 3.69
N ILE A 18 0.58 3.89 2.78
CA ILE A 18 0.38 5.12 2.03
C ILE A 18 -0.64 4.94 0.92
N THR A 19 -1.31 6.03 0.57
CA THR A 19 -2.37 6.04 -0.42
C THR A 19 -2.15 7.07 -1.51
N SER A 20 -2.45 6.73 -2.75
CA SER A 20 -2.52 7.69 -3.84
C SER A 20 -3.53 7.21 -4.90
N LYS A 21 -3.92 8.10 -5.81
CA LYS A 21 -4.78 7.76 -6.95
C LYS A 21 -4.00 7.09 -8.10
N ARG A 22 -2.75 6.72 -7.88
CA ARG A 22 -1.86 6.17 -8.91
C ARG A 22 -1.60 4.70 -8.67
N PRO A 23 -1.42 3.91 -9.73
CA PRO A 23 -0.99 2.52 -9.59
C PRO A 23 0.43 2.45 -8.99
N GLN A 24 0.82 1.29 -8.50
CA GLN A 24 2.15 1.03 -7.91
C GLN A 24 2.53 1.95 -6.73
N THR A 25 1.54 2.41 -5.96
CA THR A 25 1.77 3.21 -4.75
C THR A 25 2.42 2.34 -3.67
N THR A 26 1.88 1.15 -3.42
CA THR A 26 2.47 0.14 -2.53
C THR A 26 3.57 -0.61 -3.27
N ARG A 27 4.76 -0.66 -2.71
CA ARG A 27 5.95 -1.32 -3.27
C ARG A 27 6.51 -2.42 -2.39
N HIS A 28 6.11 -2.44 -1.13
CA HIS A 28 6.52 -3.39 -0.13
C HIS A 28 5.31 -4.15 0.39
N ARG A 29 5.51 -5.38 0.79
CA ARG A 29 4.55 -6.11 1.62
C ARG A 29 4.49 -5.44 2.99
N ILE A 30 3.30 -5.08 3.46
CA ILE A 30 3.10 -4.40 4.75
C ILE A 30 2.05 -5.19 5.53
N LEU A 31 2.37 -5.58 6.76
CA LEU A 31 1.39 -6.17 7.67
C LEU A 31 0.69 -5.07 8.46
N GLY A 32 -0.63 -5.17 8.52
CA GLY A 32 -1.48 -4.42 9.45
C GLY A 32 -2.16 -5.40 10.40
N ILE A 33 -1.93 -5.26 11.69
CA ILE A 33 -2.38 -6.19 12.71
C ILE A 33 -3.50 -5.54 13.50
N LYS A 34 -4.63 -6.25 13.66
CA LYS A 34 -5.77 -5.82 14.46
C LYS A 34 -6.25 -6.98 15.30
N THR A 35 -6.21 -6.82 16.61
CA THR A 35 -6.81 -7.77 17.54
C THR A 35 -8.16 -7.23 17.99
N LEU A 36 -9.22 -8.02 17.82
CA LEU A 36 -10.58 -7.67 18.20
C LEU A 36 -11.24 -8.86 18.89
N GLY A 37 -11.45 -8.75 20.19
CA GLY A 37 -11.97 -9.85 20.99
C GLY A 37 -11.07 -11.09 20.95
N THR A 38 -11.57 -12.19 20.41
CA THR A 38 -10.81 -13.45 20.25
C THR A 38 -10.17 -13.61 18.88
N ALA A 39 -10.43 -12.68 17.93
CA ALA A 39 -9.89 -12.73 16.59
C ALA A 39 -8.67 -11.82 16.43
N GLN A 40 -7.66 -12.31 15.73
CA GLN A 40 -6.53 -11.48 15.28
C GLN A 40 -6.48 -11.48 13.77
N PHE A 41 -6.69 -10.31 13.18
CA PHE A 41 -6.58 -10.06 11.75
C PHE A 41 -5.16 -9.62 11.42
N VAL A 42 -4.52 -10.33 10.51
CA VAL A 42 -3.23 -9.92 9.96
C VAL A 42 -3.45 -9.57 8.48
N TYR A 43 -3.78 -8.32 8.23
CA TYR A 43 -3.97 -7.81 6.88
C TYR A 43 -2.61 -7.64 6.19
N VAL A 44 -2.52 -8.12 4.96
CA VAL A 44 -1.30 -8.00 4.16
C VAL A 44 -1.57 -7.10 2.96
N ASP A 45 -1.06 -5.87 3.00
CA ASP A 45 -1.08 -4.99 1.82
C ASP A 45 0.11 -5.35 0.92
N THR A 46 -0.19 -5.70 -0.31
CA THR A 46 0.80 -6.09 -1.32
C THR A 46 0.85 -5.10 -2.46
N PRO A 47 1.97 -5.00 -3.17
CA PRO A 47 1.99 -4.39 -4.49
C PRO A 47 0.90 -5.01 -5.37
N GLY A 48 0.28 -4.19 -6.22
CA GLY A 48 -0.66 -4.72 -7.22
C GLY A 48 0.08 -5.54 -8.27
N LEU A 49 -0.55 -6.63 -8.74
CA LEU A 49 -0.08 -7.38 -9.90
C LEU A 49 -0.25 -6.53 -11.16
N HIS A 50 0.78 -6.50 -12.00
CA HIS A 50 0.82 -5.71 -13.23
C HIS A 50 1.37 -6.53 -14.39
N SER A 51 0.79 -6.31 -15.57
CA SER A 51 1.23 -6.97 -16.82
C SER A 51 2.62 -6.54 -17.28
N TYR A 52 3.10 -5.37 -16.86
CA TYR A 52 4.40 -4.83 -17.27
C TYR A 52 5.52 -5.24 -16.31
N GLU A 53 6.39 -6.14 -16.76
CA GLU A 53 7.53 -6.68 -15.99
C GLU A 53 8.90 -6.11 -16.42
N GLY A 54 8.94 -5.01 -17.16
CA GLY A 54 10.17 -4.51 -17.77
C GLY A 54 11.28 -4.15 -16.79
N ARG A 55 10.95 -3.66 -15.57
CA ARG A 55 11.94 -3.27 -14.56
C ARG A 55 12.14 -4.35 -13.49
N ALA A 56 13.37 -4.47 -12.97
CA ALA A 56 13.67 -5.40 -11.88
C ALA A 56 12.77 -5.19 -10.66
N MET A 57 12.46 -3.93 -10.33
CA MET A 57 11.53 -3.59 -9.26
C MET A 57 10.11 -4.13 -9.51
N ASN A 58 9.60 -4.06 -10.75
CA ASN A 58 8.26 -4.57 -11.06
C ASN A 58 8.20 -6.10 -10.93
N ARG A 59 9.25 -6.80 -11.42
CA ARG A 59 9.38 -8.26 -11.25
C ARG A 59 9.42 -8.66 -9.78
N HIS A 60 10.12 -7.87 -8.95
CA HIS A 60 10.14 -8.10 -7.51
C HIS A 60 8.75 -7.90 -6.89
N MET A 61 8.06 -6.81 -7.20
CA MET A 61 6.70 -6.55 -6.70
C MET A 61 5.71 -7.66 -7.08
N ASN A 62 5.75 -8.14 -8.32
CA ASN A 62 4.89 -9.25 -8.77
C ASN A 62 5.20 -10.55 -8.01
N ARG A 63 6.48 -10.88 -7.78
CA ARG A 63 6.88 -12.05 -6.98
C ARG A 63 6.38 -11.97 -5.54
N GLU A 64 6.52 -10.82 -4.89
CA GLU A 64 6.03 -10.61 -3.53
C GLU A 64 4.50 -10.77 -3.44
N ALA A 65 3.76 -10.22 -4.40
CA ALA A 65 2.31 -10.38 -4.46
C ALA A 65 1.92 -11.85 -4.64
N ALA A 66 2.53 -12.56 -5.59
CA ALA A 66 2.25 -13.98 -5.85
C ALA A 66 2.61 -14.87 -4.64
N ARG A 67 3.76 -14.61 -3.98
CA ARG A 67 4.15 -15.35 -2.77
C ARG A 67 3.15 -15.16 -1.64
N THR A 68 2.71 -13.92 -1.42
CA THR A 68 1.73 -13.62 -0.36
C THR A 68 0.42 -14.39 -0.56
N LEU A 69 -0.04 -14.57 -1.80
CA LEU A 69 -1.26 -15.32 -2.09
C LEU A 69 -1.21 -16.79 -1.63
N GLN A 70 -0.01 -17.38 -1.51
CA GLN A 70 0.19 -18.76 -1.04
C GLN A 70 0.31 -18.87 0.48
N GLU A 71 0.46 -17.76 1.20
CA GLU A 71 0.75 -17.71 2.63
C GLU A 71 -0.46 -17.25 3.48
N VAL A 72 -1.58 -16.88 2.85
CA VAL A 72 -2.73 -16.29 3.55
C VAL A 72 -3.90 -17.28 3.68
N ASP A 73 -4.72 -17.07 4.70
CA ASP A 73 -5.91 -17.89 4.98
C ASP A 73 -7.15 -17.43 4.21
N VAL A 74 -7.20 -16.15 3.81
CA VAL A 74 -8.30 -15.53 3.05
C VAL A 74 -7.73 -14.50 2.09
N VAL A 75 -8.21 -14.47 0.87
CA VAL A 75 -7.88 -13.43 -0.10
C VAL A 75 -9.07 -12.48 -0.27
N VAL A 76 -8.83 -11.18 -0.17
CA VAL A 76 -9.78 -10.15 -0.58
C VAL A 76 -9.37 -9.62 -1.94
N PHE A 77 -10.07 -10.04 -2.98
CA PHE A 77 -9.87 -9.54 -4.34
C PHE A 77 -10.69 -8.29 -4.55
N MET A 78 -10.04 -7.16 -4.86
CA MET A 78 -10.72 -5.88 -5.02
C MET A 78 -10.81 -5.45 -6.48
N VAL A 79 -12.04 -5.10 -6.90
CA VAL A 79 -12.32 -4.48 -8.20
C VAL A 79 -12.92 -3.08 -8.01
N GLU A 80 -12.80 -2.22 -9.03
CA GLU A 80 -13.30 -0.85 -8.99
C GLU A 80 -14.69 -0.74 -9.61
N GLY A 81 -15.70 -0.50 -8.78
CA GLY A 81 -17.09 -0.45 -9.21
C GLY A 81 -17.51 -1.73 -9.93
N LEU A 82 -18.40 -1.59 -10.90
CA LEU A 82 -18.86 -2.71 -11.72
C LEU A 82 -18.00 -2.98 -12.95
N ARG A 83 -16.81 -2.35 -13.01
CA ARG A 83 -15.94 -2.46 -14.16
C ARG A 83 -14.94 -3.59 -13.97
N TRP A 84 -14.93 -4.52 -14.93
CA TRP A 84 -13.92 -5.57 -15.03
C TRP A 84 -12.86 -5.20 -16.08
N THR A 85 -11.59 -5.40 -15.79
CA THR A 85 -10.46 -4.99 -16.63
C THR A 85 -9.53 -6.16 -16.93
N GLY A 86 -8.63 -6.00 -17.91
CA GLY A 86 -7.60 -7.02 -18.19
C GLY A 86 -6.64 -7.25 -17.03
N ASP A 87 -6.40 -6.27 -16.16
CA ASP A 87 -5.62 -6.46 -14.94
C ASP A 87 -6.36 -7.35 -13.92
N ASP A 88 -7.69 -7.28 -13.87
CA ASP A 88 -8.50 -8.17 -13.03
C ASP A 88 -8.45 -9.62 -13.54
N ASP A 89 -8.40 -9.83 -14.87
CA ASP A 89 -8.18 -11.16 -15.45
C ASP A 89 -6.81 -11.74 -15.07
N LEU A 90 -5.76 -10.93 -14.97
CA LEU A 90 -4.45 -11.39 -14.52
C LEU A 90 -4.50 -11.83 -13.06
N VAL A 91 -5.13 -11.03 -12.19
CA VAL A 91 -5.31 -11.41 -10.78
C VAL A 91 -6.12 -12.70 -10.67
N LEU A 92 -7.20 -12.83 -11.44
CA LEU A 92 -8.05 -14.04 -11.42
C LEU A 92 -7.28 -15.31 -11.81
N LYS A 93 -6.36 -15.20 -12.77
CA LYS A 93 -5.47 -16.33 -13.14
C LYS A 93 -4.55 -16.75 -12.01
N GLU A 94 -3.96 -15.79 -11.29
CA GLU A 94 -3.13 -16.08 -10.11
C GLU A 94 -3.96 -16.73 -9.00
N LEU A 95 -5.20 -16.25 -8.80
CA LEU A 95 -6.12 -16.81 -7.83
C LEU A 95 -6.55 -18.26 -8.12
N ALA A 96 -6.47 -18.72 -9.35
CA ALA A 96 -6.76 -20.12 -9.70
C ALA A 96 -5.82 -21.14 -9.03
N SER A 97 -4.63 -20.69 -8.57
CA SER A 97 -3.66 -21.52 -7.84
C SER A 97 -3.77 -21.42 -6.32
N VAL A 98 -4.68 -20.61 -5.81
CA VAL A 98 -4.87 -20.35 -4.38
C VAL A 98 -5.87 -21.36 -3.79
N HIS A 99 -5.56 -21.88 -2.60
CA HIS A 99 -6.39 -22.90 -1.94
C HIS A 99 -7.30 -22.34 -0.83
N CYS A 100 -7.16 -21.07 -0.50
CA CYS A 100 -7.99 -20.41 0.51
C CYS A 100 -9.22 -19.72 -0.11
N PRO A 101 -10.26 -19.40 0.70
CA PRO A 101 -11.41 -18.64 0.24
C PRO A 101 -11.05 -17.30 -0.35
N VAL A 102 -11.72 -16.93 -1.45
CA VAL A 102 -11.58 -15.62 -2.09
C VAL A 102 -12.89 -14.83 -1.91
N VAL A 103 -12.79 -13.65 -1.32
CA VAL A 103 -13.90 -12.69 -1.20
C VAL A 103 -13.72 -11.61 -2.25
N LEU A 104 -14.71 -11.40 -3.10
CA LEU A 104 -14.70 -10.29 -4.07
C LEU A 104 -15.23 -9.01 -3.42
N ALA A 105 -14.38 -8.01 -3.27
CA ALA A 105 -14.76 -6.69 -2.78
C ALA A 105 -14.94 -5.72 -3.97
N VAL A 106 -16.18 -5.31 -4.21
CA VAL A 106 -16.54 -4.34 -5.25
C VAL A 106 -16.48 -2.94 -4.62
N ASN A 107 -15.33 -2.28 -4.76
CA ASN A 107 -15.07 -1.00 -4.11
C ASN A 107 -15.58 0.20 -4.93
N LYS A 108 -15.69 1.35 -4.26
CA LYS A 108 -16.12 2.63 -4.83
C LYS A 108 -17.60 2.62 -5.27
N VAL A 109 -18.44 1.86 -4.59
CA VAL A 109 -19.89 1.84 -4.89
C VAL A 109 -20.57 3.19 -4.62
N ASP A 110 -19.94 4.04 -3.81
CA ASP A 110 -20.35 5.42 -3.57
C ASP A 110 -20.31 6.30 -4.86
N LEU A 111 -19.54 5.89 -5.86
CA LEU A 111 -19.45 6.57 -7.15
C LEU A 111 -20.43 6.03 -8.19
N ILE A 112 -21.19 4.97 -7.89
CA ILE A 112 -22.21 4.42 -8.79
C ILE A 112 -23.47 5.27 -8.68
N ASN A 113 -23.74 6.05 -9.73
CA ASN A 113 -24.89 6.95 -9.78
C ASN A 113 -26.22 6.19 -10.00
N ASP A 114 -26.18 5.17 -10.82
CA ASP A 114 -27.35 4.30 -11.12
C ASP A 114 -27.36 3.10 -10.17
N LYS A 115 -28.16 3.21 -9.12
CA LYS A 115 -28.32 2.14 -8.12
C LYS A 115 -29.03 0.91 -8.65
N GLU A 116 -29.83 1.03 -9.71
CA GLU A 116 -30.52 -0.09 -10.34
C GLU A 116 -29.56 -1.01 -11.08
N SER A 117 -28.42 -0.47 -11.55
CA SER A 117 -27.37 -1.24 -12.21
C SER A 117 -26.54 -2.08 -11.23
N LEU A 118 -26.64 -1.83 -9.91
CA LEU A 118 -25.75 -2.50 -8.92
C LEU A 118 -26.00 -4.02 -8.88
N LEU A 119 -27.25 -4.45 -8.73
CA LEU A 119 -27.58 -5.88 -8.63
C LEU A 119 -27.23 -6.64 -9.91
N PRO A 120 -27.62 -6.20 -11.11
CA PRO A 120 -27.22 -6.84 -12.36
C PRO A 120 -25.69 -6.89 -12.52
N GLY A 121 -24.99 -5.81 -12.17
CA GLY A 121 -23.52 -5.75 -12.25
C GLY A 121 -22.84 -6.73 -11.29
N LEU A 122 -23.32 -6.86 -10.05
CA LEU A 122 -22.82 -7.85 -9.09
C LEU A 122 -23.06 -9.28 -9.60
N GLN A 123 -24.19 -9.51 -10.25
CA GLN A 123 -24.53 -10.80 -10.85
C GLN A 123 -23.61 -11.15 -12.03
N GLU A 124 -23.24 -10.16 -12.86
CA GLU A 124 -22.23 -10.36 -13.90
C GLU A 124 -20.85 -10.67 -13.32
N LEU A 125 -20.44 -9.92 -12.28
CA LEU A 125 -19.16 -10.15 -11.60
C LEU A 125 -19.09 -11.55 -10.94
N SER A 126 -20.22 -12.06 -10.42
CA SER A 126 -20.27 -13.41 -9.85
C SER A 126 -19.98 -14.51 -10.85
N GLY A 127 -20.25 -14.27 -12.12
CA GLY A 127 -19.93 -15.21 -13.21
C GLY A 127 -18.47 -15.23 -13.65
N LYS A 128 -17.62 -14.33 -13.13
CA LYS A 128 -16.21 -14.25 -13.53
C LYS A 128 -15.32 -15.28 -12.85
N GLY A 129 -15.68 -15.77 -11.66
CA GLY A 129 -14.88 -16.71 -10.90
C GLY A 129 -15.63 -17.30 -9.70
N GLU A 130 -14.97 -18.20 -8.98
CA GLU A 130 -15.49 -18.77 -7.75
C GLU A 130 -15.12 -17.88 -6.57
N PHE A 131 -16.12 -17.20 -5.98
CA PHE A 131 -15.96 -16.35 -4.82
C PHE A 131 -16.78 -16.88 -3.65
N ALA A 132 -16.18 -16.92 -2.46
CA ALA A 132 -16.88 -17.28 -1.22
C ALA A 132 -18.01 -16.28 -0.92
N GLN A 133 -17.76 -15.00 -1.20
CA GLN A 133 -18.76 -13.94 -1.08
C GLN A 133 -18.40 -12.75 -1.97
N ILE A 134 -19.40 -11.95 -2.34
CA ILE A 134 -19.23 -10.70 -3.09
C ILE A 134 -19.81 -9.56 -2.24
N ILE A 135 -18.97 -8.58 -1.93
CA ILE A 135 -19.34 -7.48 -1.04
C ILE A 135 -19.14 -6.15 -1.75
N PRO A 136 -20.24 -5.44 -2.08
CA PRO A 136 -20.17 -4.06 -2.55
C PRO A 136 -19.85 -3.13 -1.37
N LEU A 137 -18.77 -2.36 -1.48
CA LEU A 137 -18.31 -1.49 -0.39
C LEU A 137 -17.73 -0.16 -0.87
N SER A 138 -17.52 0.75 0.06
CA SER A 138 -16.71 1.94 -0.13
C SER A 138 -15.64 2.05 0.96
N ALA A 139 -14.39 1.85 0.58
CA ALA A 139 -13.26 1.98 1.49
C ALA A 139 -13.08 3.42 2.01
N VAL A 140 -13.52 4.42 1.24
CA VAL A 140 -13.37 5.84 1.61
C VAL A 140 -14.38 6.25 2.66
N ASN A 141 -15.67 5.91 2.52
CA ASN A 141 -16.72 6.31 3.46
C ASN A 141 -17.06 5.24 4.52
N GLY A 142 -16.55 4.00 4.36
CA GLY A 142 -16.75 2.90 5.31
C GLY A 142 -17.99 2.05 5.06
N GLN A 143 -18.76 2.31 4.01
CA GLN A 143 -19.95 1.52 3.66
C GLN A 143 -19.58 0.04 3.48
N ASN A 144 -20.28 -0.86 4.17
CA ASN A 144 -20.13 -2.32 4.16
C ASN A 144 -18.71 -2.83 4.52
N VAL A 145 -17.83 -2.01 5.08
CA VAL A 145 -16.50 -2.44 5.54
C VAL A 145 -16.62 -3.35 6.77
N ALA A 146 -17.54 -3.07 7.69
CA ALA A 146 -17.80 -3.94 8.83
C ALA A 146 -18.37 -5.31 8.41
N GLU A 147 -19.20 -5.36 7.36
CA GLU A 147 -19.69 -6.61 6.77
C GLU A 147 -18.52 -7.44 6.19
N LEU A 148 -17.62 -6.80 5.45
CA LEU A 148 -16.41 -7.47 4.95
C LEU A 148 -15.58 -8.04 6.11
N GLU A 149 -15.35 -7.29 7.18
CA GLU A 149 -14.59 -7.76 8.35
C GLU A 149 -15.25 -8.97 9.00
N SER A 150 -16.58 -8.96 9.17
CA SER A 150 -17.33 -10.11 9.71
C SER A 150 -17.24 -11.35 8.82
N VAL A 151 -17.27 -11.18 7.51
CA VAL A 151 -17.11 -12.29 6.56
C VAL A 151 -15.69 -12.85 6.65
N ILE A 152 -14.66 -12.00 6.68
CA ILE A 152 -13.28 -12.45 6.86
C ILE A 152 -13.14 -13.23 8.17
N GLU A 153 -13.65 -12.70 9.30
CA GLU A 153 -13.59 -13.39 10.59
C GLU A 153 -14.18 -14.80 10.52
N SER A 154 -15.32 -14.96 9.86
CA SER A 154 -15.98 -16.27 9.72
C SER A 154 -15.19 -17.28 8.88
N LEU A 155 -14.24 -16.81 8.06
CA LEU A 155 -13.41 -17.63 7.17
C LEU A 155 -12.02 -17.91 7.76
N LEU A 156 -11.61 -17.20 8.82
CA LEU A 156 -10.32 -17.40 9.46
C LEU A 156 -10.27 -18.72 10.23
N PRO A 157 -9.14 -19.46 10.19
CA PRO A 157 -8.96 -20.67 10.97
C PRO A 157 -8.78 -20.35 12.46
N GLU A 158 -9.14 -21.30 13.32
CA GLU A 158 -8.79 -21.26 14.74
C GLU A 158 -7.29 -21.49 14.92
N SER A 159 -6.60 -20.53 15.55
CA SER A 159 -5.18 -20.65 15.88
C SER A 159 -4.82 -19.78 17.08
N ALA A 160 -3.63 -19.98 17.64
CA ALA A 160 -3.07 -19.04 18.59
C ALA A 160 -2.74 -17.71 17.88
N PRO A 161 -2.81 -16.56 18.58
CA PRO A 161 -2.43 -15.28 18.00
C PRO A 161 -0.95 -15.28 17.59
N PHE A 162 -0.64 -14.70 16.44
CA PHE A 162 0.73 -14.62 15.92
C PHE A 162 1.52 -13.45 16.49
N PHE A 163 0.82 -12.40 16.92
CA PHE A 163 1.42 -11.14 17.37
C PHE A 163 0.87 -10.71 18.73
N PRO A 164 1.61 -9.90 19.50
CA PRO A 164 1.10 -9.21 20.67
C PRO A 164 -0.17 -8.40 20.35
N GLU A 165 -1.08 -8.30 21.33
CA GLU A 165 -2.38 -7.65 21.14
C GLU A 165 -2.28 -6.17 20.75
N ASP A 166 -1.24 -5.49 21.22
CA ASP A 166 -0.97 -4.06 20.96
C ASP A 166 -0.13 -3.80 19.71
N GLN A 167 0.37 -4.85 19.06
CA GLN A 167 1.14 -4.68 17.83
C GLN A 167 0.23 -4.36 16.63
N ILE A 168 0.56 -3.30 15.91
CA ILE A 168 -0.25 -2.80 14.79
C ILE A 168 0.37 -3.04 13.41
N THR A 169 1.68 -3.29 13.33
CA THR A 169 2.41 -3.56 12.10
C THR A 169 3.74 -4.25 12.39
N ASP A 170 4.32 -4.89 11.38
CA ASP A 170 5.69 -5.44 11.40
C ASP A 170 6.76 -4.41 10.99
N ARG A 171 6.35 -3.21 10.57
CA ARG A 171 7.25 -2.21 10.02
C ARG A 171 7.82 -1.27 11.07
N SER A 172 9.09 -0.91 10.89
CA SER A 172 9.78 0.05 11.77
C SER A 172 9.26 1.48 11.59
N GLU A 173 9.46 2.32 12.61
CA GLU A 173 9.17 3.75 12.52
C GLU A 173 9.91 4.42 11.35
N ARG A 174 11.16 4.03 11.09
CA ARG A 174 11.95 4.52 9.94
C ARG A 174 11.26 4.23 8.61
N PHE A 175 10.75 3.02 8.43
CA PHE A 175 10.01 2.65 7.23
C PHE A 175 8.74 3.49 7.08
N LEU A 176 7.95 3.61 8.13
CA LEU A 176 6.71 4.38 8.10
C LEU A 176 6.95 5.86 7.78
N VAL A 177 8.01 6.44 8.33
CA VAL A 177 8.43 7.82 8.04
C VAL A 177 8.85 7.98 6.58
N ALA A 178 9.69 7.08 6.05
CA ALA A 178 10.09 7.10 4.65
C ALA A 178 8.88 7.04 3.71
N GLU A 179 7.90 6.18 4.01
CA GLU A 179 6.67 6.07 3.24
C GLU A 179 5.81 7.34 3.31
N ARG A 180 5.74 8.06 4.44
CA ARG A 180 5.03 9.35 4.51
C ARG A 180 5.66 10.38 3.57
N VAL A 181 6.99 10.47 3.54
CA VAL A 181 7.70 11.36 2.60
C VAL A 181 7.42 10.93 1.16
N ARG A 182 7.51 9.64 0.85
CA ARG A 182 7.27 9.10 -0.49
C ARG A 182 5.83 9.36 -0.96
N GLU A 183 4.84 9.24 -0.10
CA GLU A 183 3.45 9.57 -0.42
C GLU A 183 3.28 11.04 -0.88
N LYS A 184 3.90 11.98 -0.16
CA LYS A 184 3.81 13.40 -0.53
C LYS A 184 4.47 13.68 -1.88
N LEU A 185 5.60 13.03 -2.16
CA LEU A 185 6.24 13.07 -3.47
C LEU A 185 5.33 12.51 -4.56
N PHE A 186 4.72 11.34 -4.34
CA PHE A 186 3.78 10.72 -5.27
C PHE A 186 2.59 11.61 -5.62
N ARG A 187 2.06 12.33 -4.65
CA ARG A 187 0.91 13.22 -4.84
C ARG A 187 1.26 14.51 -5.57
N LYS A 188 2.47 15.04 -5.35
CA LYS A 188 2.88 16.36 -5.89
C LYS A 188 3.55 16.29 -7.25
N LEU A 189 4.22 15.19 -7.57
CA LEU A 189 5.02 15.08 -8.78
C LEU A 189 4.22 14.59 -9.99
N GLY A 190 4.66 14.96 -11.19
CA GLY A 190 3.99 14.64 -12.48
C GLY A 190 4.01 13.14 -12.83
N LYS A 191 3.44 12.80 -13.97
CA LYS A 191 3.00 11.45 -14.37
C LYS A 191 4.00 10.31 -14.12
N GLU A 192 5.22 10.38 -14.66
CA GLU A 192 6.19 9.27 -14.65
C GLU A 192 7.24 9.38 -13.54
N LEU A 193 7.45 10.58 -13.01
CA LEU A 193 8.52 10.87 -12.06
C LEU A 193 8.41 10.06 -10.75
N PRO A 194 7.22 9.86 -10.16
CA PRO A 194 7.09 9.10 -8.91
C PRO A 194 7.67 7.69 -8.97
N TYR A 195 7.63 7.04 -10.13
CA TYR A 195 8.09 5.65 -10.30
C TYR A 195 9.61 5.50 -10.22
N GLY A 196 10.35 6.56 -10.52
CA GLY A 196 11.82 6.61 -10.40
C GLY A 196 12.33 7.17 -9.07
N ILE A 197 11.47 7.27 -8.05
CA ILE A 197 11.81 7.86 -6.73
C ILE A 197 11.70 6.83 -5.62
N THR A 198 12.68 6.82 -4.72
CA THR A 198 12.59 6.13 -3.42
C THR A 198 13.10 7.02 -2.30
N VAL A 199 12.76 6.68 -1.06
CA VAL A 199 13.13 7.43 0.14
C VAL A 199 13.81 6.51 1.13
N GLU A 200 14.97 6.93 1.61
CA GLU A 200 15.78 6.25 2.61
C GLU A 200 15.96 7.16 3.83
N ILE A 201 15.87 6.62 5.04
CA ILE A 201 16.16 7.37 6.26
C ILE A 201 17.62 7.15 6.63
N GLU A 202 18.46 8.16 6.37
CA GLU A 202 19.89 8.13 6.73
C GLU A 202 20.10 8.32 8.23
N HIS A 203 19.33 9.22 8.85
CA HIS A 203 19.48 9.57 10.26
C HIS A 203 18.13 9.58 10.96
N PHE A 204 18.07 8.95 12.13
CA PHE A 204 16.89 8.93 12.98
C PHE A 204 17.37 8.88 14.43
N ARG A 205 17.30 10.02 15.14
CA ARG A 205 17.80 10.14 16.50
C ARG A 205 16.85 10.94 17.36
N ARG A 206 16.48 10.36 18.49
CA ARG A 206 15.69 11.05 19.51
C ARG A 206 16.60 11.84 20.45
N GLU A 207 16.37 13.14 20.58
CA GLU A 207 17.07 14.05 21.49
C GLU A 207 16.03 14.81 22.32
N GLY A 208 15.84 14.39 23.58
CA GLY A 208 14.79 14.92 24.43
C GLY A 208 13.40 14.67 23.82
N SER A 209 12.64 15.76 23.63
CA SER A 209 11.27 15.73 23.05
C SER A 209 11.24 15.88 21.52
N ILE A 210 12.39 15.89 20.86
CA ILE A 210 12.50 16.11 19.41
C ILE A 210 13.18 14.91 18.76
N ILE A 211 12.65 14.44 17.64
CA ILE A 211 13.28 13.44 16.79
C ILE A 211 13.89 14.14 15.58
N HIS A 212 15.18 13.98 15.40
CA HIS A 212 15.92 14.48 14.24
C HIS A 212 15.93 13.39 13.17
N ILE A 213 15.36 13.71 12.01
CA ILE A 213 15.22 12.78 10.88
C ILE A 213 15.84 13.40 9.63
N HIS A 214 16.75 12.67 8.99
CA HIS A 214 17.25 13.01 7.68
C HIS A 214 16.77 11.96 6.68
N ALA A 215 15.96 12.39 5.73
CA ALA A 215 15.43 11.55 4.66
C ALA A 215 16.12 11.91 3.35
N LEU A 216 16.67 10.89 2.71
CA LEU A 216 17.31 10.97 1.41
C LEU A 216 16.35 10.50 0.34
N ILE A 217 16.09 11.37 -0.62
CA ILE A 217 15.23 11.10 -1.77
C ILE A 217 16.15 10.75 -2.95
N TRP A 218 16.10 9.50 -3.40
CA TRP A 218 16.82 9.03 -4.57
C TRP A 218 15.99 9.23 -5.83
N VAL A 219 16.62 9.75 -6.87
CA VAL A 219 16.07 9.89 -8.23
C VAL A 219 17.05 9.30 -9.24
N GLU A 220 16.56 8.93 -10.42
CA GLU A 220 17.38 8.27 -11.44
C GLU A 220 18.21 9.26 -12.30
N ARG A 221 17.75 10.52 -12.41
CA ARG A 221 18.35 11.51 -13.33
C ARG A 221 18.44 12.90 -12.71
N GLN A 222 19.44 13.68 -13.17
CA GLN A 222 19.62 15.07 -12.73
C GLN A 222 18.41 15.97 -13.03
N SER A 223 17.74 15.77 -14.17
CA SER A 223 16.52 16.50 -14.51
C SER A 223 15.39 16.25 -13.50
N GLN A 224 15.26 15.02 -13.02
CA GLN A 224 14.30 14.64 -11.98
C GLN A 224 14.60 15.31 -10.64
N LYS A 225 15.89 15.41 -10.27
CA LYS A 225 16.33 16.11 -9.05
C LYS A 225 15.85 17.56 -9.06
N SER A 226 16.01 18.27 -10.17
CA SER A 226 15.57 19.66 -10.30
C SER A 226 14.04 19.80 -10.13
N ILE A 227 13.26 18.85 -10.66
CA ILE A 227 11.80 18.86 -10.51
C ILE A 227 11.37 18.58 -9.06
N VAL A 228 12.02 17.61 -8.40
CA VAL A 228 11.73 17.26 -6.99
C VAL A 228 12.04 18.41 -6.05
N ILE A 229 13.14 19.12 -6.28
CA ILE A 229 13.49 20.32 -5.50
C ILE A 229 12.49 21.45 -5.80
N GLY A 230 12.18 21.68 -7.07
CA GLY A 230 11.33 22.74 -7.55
C GLY A 230 12.02 24.10 -7.51
N LYS A 231 11.37 25.12 -8.09
CA LYS A 231 11.90 26.49 -8.12
C LYS A 231 12.15 26.99 -6.70
N GLN A 232 13.39 27.38 -6.40
CA GLN A 232 13.83 27.84 -5.07
C GLN A 232 13.53 26.84 -3.93
N GLY A 233 13.49 25.54 -4.22
CA GLY A 233 13.20 24.51 -3.22
C GLY A 233 11.75 24.40 -2.77
N ARG A 234 10.81 25.03 -3.49
CA ARG A 234 9.41 25.13 -3.09
C ARG A 234 8.73 23.77 -2.95
N VAL A 235 8.92 22.88 -3.93
CA VAL A 235 8.27 21.55 -3.92
C VAL A 235 8.77 20.73 -2.73
N LEU A 236 10.11 20.69 -2.54
CA LEU A 236 10.72 19.95 -1.45
C LEU A 236 10.30 20.50 -0.07
N LYS A 237 10.18 21.82 0.08
CA LYS A 237 9.70 22.47 1.31
C LYS A 237 8.25 22.10 1.62
N GLU A 238 7.39 22.07 0.61
CA GLU A 238 5.98 21.66 0.78
C GLU A 238 5.86 20.17 1.15
N VAL A 239 6.62 19.30 0.48
CA VAL A 239 6.70 17.86 0.82
C VAL A 239 7.13 17.69 2.28
N GLY A 240 8.18 18.37 2.70
CA GLY A 240 8.67 18.32 4.10
C GLY A 240 7.63 18.77 5.12
N ARG A 241 6.93 19.86 4.85
CA ARG A 241 5.86 20.37 5.72
C ARG A 241 4.71 19.38 5.86
N GLU A 242 4.22 18.84 4.74
CA GLU A 242 3.08 17.90 4.75
C GLU A 242 3.46 16.54 5.34
N ALA A 243 4.66 16.05 5.06
CA ALA A 243 5.16 14.82 5.65
C ALA A 243 5.31 14.95 7.17
N ARG A 244 5.92 16.04 7.66
CA ARG A 244 6.09 16.30 9.08
C ARG A 244 4.75 16.35 9.82
N ALA A 245 3.72 16.96 9.25
CA ALA A 245 2.39 17.03 9.84
C ALA A 245 1.75 15.66 10.10
N GLU A 246 2.12 14.62 9.32
CA GLU A 246 1.69 13.24 9.54
C GLU A 246 2.69 12.42 10.37
N ILE A 247 3.97 12.74 10.32
CA ILE A 247 5.02 12.02 11.06
C ILE A 247 4.97 12.35 12.56
N GLU A 248 4.73 13.60 12.93
CA GLU A 248 4.65 14.00 14.35
C GLU A 248 3.57 13.25 15.14
N PRO A 249 2.32 13.12 14.66
CA PRO A 249 1.32 12.26 15.32
C PRO A 249 1.68 10.77 15.30
N LEU A 250 2.30 10.29 14.22
CA LEU A 250 2.72 8.88 14.09
C LEU A 250 3.75 8.51 15.17
N LEU A 251 4.69 9.41 15.48
CA LEU A 251 5.78 9.18 16.43
C LEU A 251 5.48 9.73 17.83
N ASP A 252 4.31 10.35 18.02
CA ASP A 252 3.95 11.06 19.25
C ASP A 252 5.07 11.99 19.73
N SER A 253 5.68 12.74 18.81
CA SER A 253 6.85 13.58 19.10
C SER A 253 6.98 14.70 18.09
N ARG A 254 7.62 15.80 18.51
CA ARG A 254 8.07 16.83 17.58
C ARG A 254 9.17 16.29 16.68
N VAL A 255 9.17 16.70 15.41
CA VAL A 255 10.12 16.23 14.41
C VAL A 255 10.85 17.37 13.72
N ASN A 256 12.17 17.28 13.71
CA ASN A 256 13.02 18.06 12.82
C ASN A 256 13.35 17.24 11.58
N LEU A 257 12.57 17.44 10.51
CA LEU A 257 12.70 16.70 9.25
C LEU A 257 13.55 17.48 8.25
N LYS A 258 14.66 16.87 7.81
CA LYS A 258 15.51 17.37 6.73
C LYS A 258 15.41 16.45 5.53
N LEU A 259 15.24 17.01 4.33
CA LEU A 259 15.12 16.30 3.08
C LEU A 259 16.28 16.65 2.15
N TRP A 260 16.88 15.61 1.56
CA TRP A 260 17.97 15.71 0.58
C TRP A 260 17.59 14.98 -0.68
N VAL A 261 18.04 15.44 -1.83
CA VAL A 261 17.80 14.76 -3.11
C VAL A 261 19.14 14.42 -3.74
N LYS A 262 19.36 13.13 -4.01
CA LYS A 262 20.55 12.61 -4.69
C LYS A 262 20.16 11.82 -5.94
N VAL A 263 21.06 11.76 -6.91
CA VAL A 263 20.91 10.98 -8.13
C VAL A 263 21.61 9.64 -7.97
N LYS A 264 20.91 8.56 -8.31
CA LYS A 264 21.46 7.20 -8.44
C LYS A 264 20.88 6.59 -9.71
N GLU A 265 21.64 6.63 -10.78
CA GLU A 265 21.20 6.16 -12.10
C GLU A 265 20.82 4.68 -12.07
N GLY A 266 19.67 4.35 -12.68
CA GLY A 266 19.23 2.97 -12.87
C GLY A 266 18.92 2.19 -11.59
N TRP A 267 18.77 2.84 -10.43
CA TRP A 267 18.57 2.14 -9.15
C TRP A 267 17.37 1.17 -9.16
N ALA A 268 16.33 1.47 -9.93
CA ALA A 268 15.12 0.65 -10.00
C ALA A 268 15.30 -0.63 -10.85
N ASP A 269 16.39 -0.72 -11.60
CA ASP A 269 16.77 -1.88 -12.41
C ASP A 269 18.00 -2.63 -11.86
N ASP A 270 18.62 -2.10 -10.81
CA ASP A 270 19.78 -2.70 -10.15
C ASP A 270 19.36 -3.48 -8.89
N GLU A 271 19.44 -4.81 -8.92
CA GLU A 271 19.08 -5.68 -7.80
C GLU A 271 19.90 -5.39 -6.52
N ARG A 272 21.17 -5.00 -6.65
CA ARG A 272 22.00 -4.62 -5.49
C ARG A 272 21.52 -3.32 -4.86
N ALA A 273 21.13 -2.35 -5.70
CA ALA A 273 20.56 -1.11 -5.24
C ALA A 273 19.19 -1.35 -4.57
N LEU A 274 18.34 -2.18 -5.16
CA LEU A 274 17.05 -2.56 -4.59
C LEU A 274 17.21 -3.23 -3.22
N ARG A 275 18.17 -4.15 -3.08
CA ARG A 275 18.49 -4.79 -1.79
C ARG A 275 18.96 -3.76 -0.76
N SER A 276 19.91 -2.90 -1.11
CA SER A 276 20.42 -1.85 -0.21
C SER A 276 19.36 -0.82 0.23
N LEU A 277 18.32 -0.65 -0.57
CA LEU A 277 17.18 0.24 -0.31
C LEU A 277 16.00 -0.47 0.41
N GLY A 278 16.18 -1.73 0.80
CA GLY A 278 15.21 -2.51 1.56
C GLY A 278 14.02 -3.03 0.76
N TYR A 279 14.13 -3.10 -0.58
CA TYR A 279 13.10 -3.71 -1.42
C TYR A 279 13.19 -5.24 -1.45
N MET A 280 14.39 -5.81 -1.34
CA MET A 280 14.60 -7.24 -1.25
C MET A 280 15.00 -7.58 0.19
N GLY A 281 14.26 -8.50 0.83
CA GLY A 281 14.66 -9.04 2.13
C GLY A 281 16.01 -9.75 2.04
N ASP A 282 16.71 -9.84 3.13
CA ASP A 282 17.81 -10.80 3.26
C ASP A 282 17.19 -12.21 3.23
N ASP A 283 17.43 -12.96 2.15
CA ASP A 283 17.08 -14.38 2.02
C ASP A 283 17.89 -15.23 3.00
#